data_4c5c455b847dfb7a33077e9cf765934d
#
_entry.id   4c5c455b847dfb7a33077e9cf765934d
#
_cell.length_a   1.000
_cell.length_b   1.000
_cell.length_c   1.000
_cell.angle_alpha   90.00
_cell.angle_beta   90.00
_cell.angle_gamma   90.00
#
_symmetry.space_group_name_H-M   'P 1'
#
loop_
_entity.id
_entity.type
_entity.pdbx_description
1 polymer ?
#
loop_
_entity_poly.entity_id
_entity_poly.type
_entity_poly.pdbx_seq_one_letter_code
_entity_poly.pdbx_strand_id
1 'polypeptide(L)'
;MAVVSMKQLLEAGVHFGHQTRRWNPKMAEYIFTERNGIYIIDLQKSVKKLEEAYNFVRELSAEGKSVLFVGTKKQAQDSVKEEAERAGAYYVNARWLGGMLTNFATIRRRIARLKQLRAMQEDGTFDLLPKKEVIKLNLEIEKLEKFMGGIKDMTEMPGALFIVDPRKERIAVSEAKKLNIPIVAIVDTNCDPDEIDYVIPGNDDAIRAVKLIAGAMANACLLYTS
;
A
#
# COMPACT_ATOMS: atom_id res chain seq x y z
N MET A 1 -4.66 -6.72 24.60
CA MET A 1 -4.33 -5.27 24.46
C MET A 1 -4.61 -4.88 23.03
N ALA A 2 -5.36 -3.83 22.77
CA ALA A 2 -5.67 -3.42 21.39
C ALA A 2 -4.38 -3.02 20.66
N VAL A 3 -4.24 -3.40 19.39
CA VAL A 3 -3.08 -3.07 18.53
C VAL A 3 -2.88 -1.57 18.43
N VAL A 4 -3.99 -0.83 18.26
CA VAL A 4 -4.04 0.63 18.29
C VAL A 4 -5.21 1.04 19.16
N SER A 5 -5.01 2.01 20.04
CA SER A 5 -6.09 2.50 20.90
C SER A 5 -7.06 3.41 20.15
N MET A 6 -8.29 3.48 20.59
CA MET A 6 -9.29 4.42 20.07
C MET A 6 -8.79 5.88 20.15
N LYS A 7 -8.08 6.22 21.22
CA LYS A 7 -7.47 7.54 21.40
C LYS A 7 -6.47 7.87 20.28
N GLN A 8 -5.60 6.93 19.95
CA GLN A 8 -4.63 7.11 18.86
C GLN A 8 -5.32 7.30 17.51
N LEU A 9 -6.39 6.54 17.23
CA LEU A 9 -7.18 6.69 16.01
C LEU A 9 -7.85 8.06 15.95
N LEU A 10 -8.41 8.53 17.06
CA LEU A 10 -9.06 9.83 17.15
C LEU A 10 -8.05 10.97 16.93
N GLU A 11 -6.92 10.93 17.59
CA GLU A 11 -5.85 11.94 17.48
C GLU A 11 -5.25 12.00 16.06
N ALA A 12 -5.18 10.88 15.36
CA ALA A 12 -4.71 10.80 13.98
C ALA A 12 -5.78 11.22 12.94
N GLY A 13 -7.02 11.45 13.36
CA GLY A 13 -8.10 11.85 12.48
C GLY A 13 -8.68 10.73 11.62
N VAL A 14 -8.54 9.48 12.04
CA VAL A 14 -9.05 8.30 11.32
C VAL A 14 -10.57 8.30 11.17
N HIS A 15 -11.29 8.96 12.09
CA HIS A 15 -12.75 9.03 12.12
C HIS A 15 -13.37 9.97 11.07
N PHE A 16 -12.60 10.81 10.42
CA PHE A 16 -13.12 11.70 9.38
C PHE A 16 -13.28 10.95 8.05
N GLY A 17 -14.52 10.84 7.59
CA GLY A 17 -14.84 10.33 6.28
C GLY A 17 -14.89 11.44 5.22
N HIS A 18 -15.41 11.11 4.06
CA HIS A 18 -15.64 12.06 2.97
C HIS A 18 -16.97 12.81 3.13
N GLN A 19 -17.16 13.83 2.31
CA GLN A 19 -18.42 14.55 2.21
C GLN A 19 -19.59 13.58 1.94
N THR A 20 -20.74 13.84 2.53
CA THR A 20 -21.93 12.98 2.45
C THR A 20 -22.35 12.66 1.02
N ARG A 21 -22.25 13.63 0.09
CA ARG A 21 -22.61 13.46 -1.33
C ARG A 21 -21.74 12.44 -2.08
N ARG A 22 -20.57 12.09 -1.53
CA ARG A 22 -19.59 11.19 -2.19
C ARG A 22 -19.59 9.77 -1.60
N TRP A 23 -20.46 9.50 -0.67
CA TRP A 23 -20.46 8.25 0.05
C TRP A 23 -20.88 7.05 -0.79
N ASN A 24 -20.46 5.87 -0.37
CA ASN A 24 -20.98 4.62 -0.86
C ASN A 24 -21.96 4.05 0.19
N PRO A 25 -23.22 3.77 -0.17
CA PRO A 25 -24.22 3.25 0.77
C PRO A 25 -23.80 1.96 1.49
N LYS A 26 -22.96 1.16 0.87
CA LYS A 26 -22.41 -0.07 1.49
C LYS A 26 -21.52 0.21 2.70
N MET A 27 -21.05 1.45 2.87
CA MET A 27 -20.30 1.89 4.04
C MET A 27 -21.19 2.28 5.22
N ALA A 28 -22.51 2.21 5.09
CA ALA A 28 -23.46 2.63 6.14
C ALA A 28 -23.20 1.94 7.49
N GLU A 29 -22.82 0.67 7.48
CA GLU A 29 -22.51 -0.08 8.70
C GLU A 29 -21.31 0.46 9.48
N TYR A 30 -20.37 1.18 8.83
CA TYR A 30 -19.15 1.73 9.44
C TYR A 30 -19.30 3.21 9.81
N ILE A 31 -20.44 3.83 9.51
CA ILE A 31 -20.69 5.23 9.77
C ILE A 31 -21.38 5.38 11.12
N PHE A 32 -20.84 6.22 11.98
CA PHE A 32 -21.42 6.55 13.29
C PHE A 32 -22.46 7.66 13.20
N THR A 33 -22.12 8.77 12.53
CA THR A 33 -22.97 9.95 12.38
C THR A 33 -22.52 10.84 11.24
N GLU A 34 -23.29 11.88 10.99
CA GLU A 34 -22.91 12.98 10.10
C GLU A 34 -22.65 14.25 10.93
N ARG A 35 -21.61 14.99 10.55
CA ARG A 35 -21.33 16.29 11.15
C ARG A 35 -20.78 17.25 10.10
N ASN A 36 -21.44 18.41 9.97
CA ASN A 36 -21.04 19.45 9.01
C ASN A 36 -20.87 18.95 7.56
N GLY A 37 -21.77 18.06 7.11
CA GLY A 37 -21.73 17.52 5.75
C GLY A 37 -20.63 16.47 5.51
N ILE A 38 -20.01 15.96 6.58
CA ILE A 38 -18.98 14.92 6.55
C ILE A 38 -19.45 13.73 7.39
N TYR A 39 -19.29 12.53 6.88
CA TYR A 39 -19.54 11.32 7.65
C TYR A 39 -18.42 11.08 8.66
N ILE A 40 -18.83 10.69 9.87
CA ILE A 40 -17.90 10.27 10.94
C ILE A 40 -17.92 8.76 11.03
N ILE A 41 -16.76 8.16 10.92
CA ILE A 41 -16.56 6.70 10.97
C ILE A 41 -16.62 6.23 12.42
N ASP A 42 -17.27 5.10 12.66
CA ASP A 42 -17.34 4.45 13.97
C ASP A 42 -15.96 3.84 14.32
N LEU A 43 -15.24 4.50 15.23
CA LEU A 43 -13.90 4.07 15.65
C LEU A 43 -13.90 2.76 16.44
N GLN A 44 -15.01 2.37 17.08
CA GLN A 44 -15.11 1.06 17.75
C GLN A 44 -14.99 -0.06 16.71
N LYS A 45 -15.64 0.12 15.58
CA LYS A 45 -15.53 -0.81 14.44
C LYS A 45 -14.16 -0.77 13.80
N SER A 46 -13.56 0.42 13.68
CA SER A 46 -12.20 0.59 13.16
C SER A 46 -11.16 -0.16 14.02
N VAL A 47 -11.23 -0.04 15.34
CA VAL A 47 -10.34 -0.78 16.27
C VAL A 47 -10.46 -2.29 16.06
N LYS A 48 -11.69 -2.80 16.03
CA LYS A 48 -11.96 -4.23 15.85
C LYS A 48 -11.45 -4.75 14.50
N LYS A 49 -11.78 -4.04 13.44
CA LYS A 49 -11.38 -4.41 12.07
C LYS A 49 -9.87 -4.29 11.85
N LEU A 50 -9.24 -3.30 12.45
CA LEU A 50 -7.79 -3.16 12.42
C LEU A 50 -7.10 -4.34 13.13
N GLU A 51 -7.64 -4.80 14.24
CA GLU A 51 -7.13 -5.96 14.97
C GLU A 51 -7.27 -7.26 14.15
N GLU A 52 -8.41 -7.45 13.49
CA GLU A 52 -8.62 -8.59 12.57
C GLU A 52 -7.60 -8.57 11.42
N ALA A 53 -7.37 -7.42 10.80
CA ALA A 53 -6.38 -7.25 9.73
C ALA A 53 -4.95 -7.46 10.22
N TYR A 54 -4.63 -6.95 11.39
CA TYR A 54 -3.33 -7.13 12.04
C TYR A 54 -3.01 -8.60 12.29
N ASN A 55 -3.95 -9.33 12.85
CA ASN A 55 -3.78 -10.76 13.12
C ASN A 55 -3.60 -11.55 11.82
N PHE A 56 -4.36 -11.23 10.77
CA PHE A 56 -4.22 -11.85 9.46
C PHE A 56 -2.81 -11.63 8.87
N VAL A 57 -2.32 -10.38 8.87
CA VAL A 57 -1.00 -10.04 8.35
C VAL A 57 0.10 -10.69 9.17
N ARG A 58 -0.06 -10.76 10.48
CA ARG A 58 0.88 -11.44 11.38
C ARG A 58 0.99 -12.93 11.07
N GLU A 59 -0.13 -13.62 10.90
CA GLU A 59 -0.16 -15.05 10.55
C GLU A 59 0.47 -15.29 9.18
N LEU A 60 0.15 -14.45 8.21
CA LEU A 60 0.72 -14.50 6.86
C LEU A 60 2.25 -14.36 6.88
N SER A 61 2.75 -13.42 7.67
CA SER A 61 4.19 -13.18 7.85
C SER A 61 4.88 -14.35 8.57
N ALA A 62 4.19 -14.97 9.52
CA ALA A 62 4.67 -16.19 10.19
C ALA A 62 4.84 -17.36 9.23
N GLU A 63 4.04 -17.43 8.18
CA GLU A 63 4.16 -18.41 7.09
C GLU A 63 5.29 -18.08 6.10
N GLY A 64 6.02 -16.99 6.30
CA GLY A 64 7.08 -16.53 5.41
C GLY A 64 6.60 -15.83 4.14
N LYS A 65 5.32 -15.48 4.06
CA LYS A 65 4.76 -14.76 2.91
C LYS A 65 4.97 -13.26 3.04
N SER A 66 5.16 -12.60 1.91
CA SER A 66 5.38 -11.16 1.85
C SER A 66 4.08 -10.37 1.71
N VAL A 67 4.12 -9.12 2.11
CA VAL A 67 3.05 -8.14 1.92
C VAL A 67 3.52 -7.06 0.96
N LEU A 68 2.67 -6.69 0.01
CA LEU A 68 2.88 -5.56 -0.90
C LEU A 68 2.03 -4.38 -0.46
N PHE A 69 2.68 -3.29 -0.05
CA PHE A 69 2.04 -2.04 0.35
C PHE A 69 1.78 -1.18 -0.90
N VAL A 70 0.54 -0.77 -1.11
CA VAL A 70 0.12 0.01 -2.28
C VAL A 70 -0.56 1.30 -1.84
N GLY A 71 -0.01 2.42 -2.23
CA GLY A 71 -0.60 3.72 -1.96
C GLY A 71 0.04 4.80 -2.81
N THR A 72 -0.64 5.21 -3.89
CA THR A 72 -0.16 6.20 -4.85
C THR A 72 -0.73 7.60 -4.60
N LYS A 73 -1.63 7.72 -3.65
CA LYS A 73 -2.20 8.97 -3.20
C LYS A 73 -1.12 9.84 -2.55
N LYS A 74 -1.09 11.13 -2.84
CA LYS A 74 -0.07 12.05 -2.31
C LYS A 74 0.09 11.95 -0.80
N GLN A 75 -1.02 11.80 -0.08
CA GLN A 75 -1.05 11.68 1.38
C GLN A 75 -0.53 10.33 1.90
N ALA A 76 -0.39 9.33 1.04
CA ALA A 76 0.02 7.98 1.40
C ALA A 76 1.43 7.60 0.93
N GLN A 77 1.95 8.28 -0.08
CA GLN A 77 3.20 7.88 -0.76
C GLN A 77 4.38 7.70 0.18
N ASP A 78 4.64 8.67 1.04
CA ASP A 78 5.79 8.63 1.95
C ASP A 78 5.58 7.61 3.07
N SER A 79 4.40 7.59 3.67
CA SER A 79 4.06 6.65 4.75
C SER A 79 4.11 5.19 4.29
N VAL A 80 3.60 4.90 3.10
CA VAL A 80 3.65 3.56 2.50
C VAL A 80 5.09 3.12 2.28
N LYS A 81 5.94 3.98 1.74
CA LYS A 81 7.35 3.68 1.53
C LYS A 81 8.09 3.45 2.85
N GLU A 82 8.00 4.40 3.79
CA GLU A 82 8.69 4.32 5.08
C GLU A 82 8.32 3.05 5.85
N GLU A 83 7.03 2.76 5.94
CA GLU A 83 6.56 1.63 6.73
C GLU A 83 6.86 0.28 6.05
N ALA A 84 6.77 0.20 4.74
CA ALA A 84 7.17 -1.00 4.00
C ALA A 84 8.67 -1.27 4.12
N GLU A 85 9.52 -0.26 3.97
CA GLU A 85 10.96 -0.38 4.14
C GLU A 85 11.33 -0.80 5.57
N ARG A 86 10.69 -0.21 6.58
CA ARG A 86 10.89 -0.56 7.99
C ARG A 86 10.56 -2.03 8.28
N ALA A 87 9.54 -2.56 7.63
CA ALA A 87 9.09 -3.95 7.79
C ALA A 87 9.82 -4.94 6.88
N GLY A 88 10.71 -4.50 6.00
CA GLY A 88 11.29 -5.37 4.98
C GLY A 88 10.26 -5.87 3.96
N ALA A 89 9.14 -5.17 3.81
CA ALA A 89 8.07 -5.45 2.86
C ALA A 89 8.29 -4.72 1.53
N TYR A 90 7.47 -5.05 0.54
CA TYR A 90 7.50 -4.41 -0.77
C TYR A 90 6.47 -3.28 -0.85
N TYR A 91 6.68 -2.33 -1.77
CA TYR A 91 5.75 -1.22 -1.93
C TYR A 91 5.65 -0.73 -3.38
N VAL A 92 4.50 -0.15 -3.70
CA VAL A 92 4.23 0.65 -4.89
C VAL A 92 3.58 1.95 -4.43
N ASN A 93 4.28 3.06 -4.56
CA ASN A 93 3.83 4.37 -4.06
C ASN A 93 3.81 5.49 -5.09
N ALA A 94 4.22 5.24 -6.33
CA ALA A 94 4.18 6.26 -7.39
C ALA A 94 3.00 6.05 -8.34
N ARG A 95 2.95 4.91 -9.02
CA ARG A 95 1.85 4.52 -9.89
C ARG A 95 1.82 3.00 -10.01
N TRP A 96 0.64 2.42 -9.89
CA TRP A 96 0.43 1.03 -10.25
C TRP A 96 0.46 0.89 -11.77
N LEU A 97 1.39 0.10 -12.28
CA LEU A 97 1.44 -0.23 -13.71
C LEU A 97 0.54 -1.45 -13.97
N GLY A 98 -0.34 -1.35 -14.94
CA GLY A 98 -1.19 -2.48 -15.32
C GLY A 98 -0.35 -3.72 -15.59
N GLY A 99 -0.73 -4.84 -14.97
CA GLY A 99 -0.01 -6.11 -15.10
C GLY A 99 1.10 -6.32 -14.08
N MET A 100 1.26 -5.46 -13.06
CA MET A 100 2.29 -5.66 -12.02
C MET A 100 2.21 -7.03 -11.34
N LEU A 101 1.03 -7.59 -11.21
CA LEU A 101 0.81 -8.95 -10.70
C LEU A 101 0.43 -9.92 -11.83
N THR A 102 -0.56 -9.57 -12.63
CA THR A 102 -1.08 -10.44 -13.69
C THR A 102 -0.12 -10.64 -14.88
N ASN A 103 0.86 -9.74 -15.04
CA ASN A 103 1.94 -9.86 -16.01
C ASN A 103 3.32 -9.70 -15.36
N PHE A 104 3.51 -10.40 -14.28
CA PHE A 104 4.72 -10.32 -13.46
C PHE A 104 6.00 -10.71 -14.20
N ALA A 105 5.93 -11.63 -15.16
CA ALA A 105 7.08 -11.99 -15.99
C ALA A 105 7.65 -10.78 -16.75
N THR A 106 6.80 -9.91 -17.29
CA THR A 106 7.22 -8.68 -17.96
C THR A 106 7.80 -7.66 -16.95
N ILE A 107 7.19 -7.55 -15.79
CA ILE A 107 7.70 -6.68 -14.71
C ILE A 107 9.09 -7.15 -14.25
N ARG A 108 9.30 -8.44 -14.08
CA ARG A 108 10.62 -9.01 -13.74
C ARG A 108 11.70 -8.66 -14.77
N ARG A 109 11.37 -8.67 -16.06
CA ARG A 109 12.32 -8.24 -17.12
C ARG A 109 12.71 -6.77 -16.95
N ARG A 110 11.77 -5.91 -16.61
CA ARG A 110 12.06 -4.48 -16.36
C ARG A 110 12.89 -4.28 -15.09
N ILE A 111 12.62 -5.06 -14.05
CA ILE A 111 13.45 -5.07 -12.83
C ILE A 111 14.88 -5.54 -13.14
N ALA A 112 15.03 -6.59 -13.94
CA ALA A 112 16.33 -7.06 -14.41
C ALA A 112 17.08 -5.97 -15.20
N ARG A 113 16.37 -5.20 -16.03
CA ARG A 113 16.92 -4.04 -16.74
C ARG A 113 17.40 -2.96 -15.77
N LEU A 114 16.65 -2.66 -14.72
CA LEU A 114 17.05 -1.71 -13.68
C LEU A 114 18.35 -2.17 -13.00
N LYS A 115 18.43 -3.43 -12.61
CA LYS A 115 19.62 -4.02 -11.98
C LYS A 115 20.83 -3.98 -12.92
N GLN A 116 20.63 -4.29 -14.20
CA GLN A 116 21.66 -4.17 -15.23
C GLN A 116 22.20 -2.74 -15.35
N LEU A 117 21.31 -1.75 -15.44
CA LEU A 117 21.71 -0.34 -15.56
C LEU A 117 22.46 0.16 -14.32
N ARG A 118 22.05 -0.26 -13.13
CA ARG A 118 22.77 0.04 -11.89
C ARG A 118 24.17 -0.57 -11.87
N ALA A 119 24.30 -1.83 -12.29
CA ALA A 119 25.60 -2.49 -12.40
C ALA A 119 26.52 -1.77 -13.40
N MET A 120 26.00 -1.34 -14.54
CA MET A 120 26.75 -0.55 -15.52
C MET A 120 27.18 0.83 -14.96
N GLN A 121 26.40 1.42 -14.09
CA GLN A 121 26.74 2.68 -13.42
C GLN A 121 27.89 2.48 -12.41
N GLU A 122 27.86 1.37 -11.67
CA GLU A 122 28.83 1.04 -10.63
C GLU A 122 30.17 0.54 -11.20
N ASP A 123 30.17 -0.21 -12.31
CA ASP A 123 31.38 -0.80 -12.91
C ASP A 123 32.15 0.15 -13.83
N GLY A 124 31.71 1.41 -13.97
CA GLY A 124 32.35 2.42 -14.79
C GLY A 124 32.01 2.36 -16.29
N THR A 125 31.07 1.49 -16.70
CA THR A 125 30.65 1.39 -18.11
C THR A 125 30.12 2.72 -18.64
N PHE A 126 29.45 3.52 -17.79
CA PHE A 126 28.92 4.84 -18.17
C PHE A 126 30.02 5.83 -18.56
N ASP A 127 31.22 5.71 -18.00
CA ASP A 127 32.36 6.58 -18.34
C ASP A 127 32.87 6.36 -19.76
N LEU A 128 32.59 5.20 -20.35
CA LEU A 128 32.94 4.83 -21.70
C LEU A 128 31.92 5.27 -22.76
N LEU A 129 30.76 5.75 -22.35
CA LEU A 129 29.65 6.11 -23.21
C LEU A 129 29.63 7.62 -23.51
N PRO A 130 29.10 8.04 -24.70
CA PRO A 130 28.83 9.45 -24.97
C PRO A 130 27.91 10.07 -23.94
N LYS A 131 28.13 11.33 -23.55
CA LYS A 131 27.31 12.05 -22.56
C LYS A 131 25.80 12.00 -22.82
N LYS A 132 25.39 12.07 -24.09
CA LYS A 132 24.00 12.00 -24.51
C LYS A 132 23.34 10.65 -24.18
N GLU A 133 24.10 9.57 -24.32
CA GLU A 133 23.65 8.21 -23.95
C GLU A 133 23.52 8.07 -22.43
N VAL A 134 24.52 8.53 -21.69
CA VAL A 134 24.50 8.50 -20.22
C VAL A 134 23.29 9.22 -19.65
N ILE A 135 22.94 10.39 -20.21
CA ILE A 135 21.75 11.13 -19.80
C ILE A 135 20.47 10.30 -20.00
N LYS A 136 20.33 9.63 -21.16
CA LYS A 136 19.18 8.77 -21.44
C LYS A 136 19.09 7.59 -20.48
N LEU A 137 20.21 6.93 -20.20
CA LEU A 137 20.26 5.79 -19.29
C LEU A 137 19.96 6.20 -17.85
N ASN A 138 20.42 7.36 -17.40
CA ASN A 138 20.08 7.90 -16.08
C ASN A 138 18.58 8.20 -15.96
N LEU A 139 17.97 8.78 -16.99
CA LEU A 139 16.51 9.00 -17.01
C LEU A 139 15.72 7.68 -17.00
N GLU A 140 16.23 6.65 -17.68
CA GLU A 140 15.65 5.31 -17.64
C GLU A 140 15.73 4.72 -16.22
N ILE A 141 16.88 4.83 -15.56
CA ILE A 141 17.07 4.39 -14.17
C ILE A 141 16.09 5.10 -13.23
N GLU A 142 16.01 6.42 -13.29
CA GLU A 142 15.10 7.20 -12.46
C GLU A 142 13.65 6.77 -12.63
N LYS A 143 13.23 6.54 -13.87
CA LYS A 143 11.87 6.10 -14.18
C LYS A 143 11.59 4.69 -13.66
N LEU A 144 12.50 3.76 -13.86
CA LEU A 144 12.37 2.39 -13.37
C LEU A 144 12.38 2.34 -11.84
N GLU A 145 13.28 3.06 -11.19
CA GLU A 145 13.36 3.16 -9.74
C GLU A 145 12.09 3.76 -9.14
N LYS A 146 11.56 4.81 -9.75
CA LYS A 146 10.33 5.46 -9.31
C LYS A 146 9.13 4.52 -9.29
N PHE A 147 8.97 3.69 -10.31
CA PHE A 147 7.79 2.82 -10.45
C PHE A 147 7.99 1.42 -9.89
N MET A 148 9.20 0.90 -9.86
CA MET A 148 9.50 -0.50 -9.53
C MET A 148 10.54 -0.66 -8.42
N GLY A 149 11.12 0.43 -7.92
CA GLY A 149 12.13 0.36 -6.87
C GLY A 149 11.67 -0.36 -5.61
N GLY A 150 10.41 -0.20 -5.24
CA GLY A 150 9.82 -0.87 -4.09
C GLY A 150 9.57 -2.37 -4.25
N ILE A 151 9.62 -2.89 -5.47
CA ILE A 151 9.41 -4.32 -5.79
C ILE A 151 10.63 -4.97 -6.44
N LYS A 152 11.77 -4.28 -6.48
CA LYS A 152 12.97 -4.78 -7.16
C LYS A 152 13.50 -6.11 -6.63
N ASP A 153 13.25 -6.42 -5.37
CA ASP A 153 13.68 -7.66 -4.72
C ASP A 153 12.55 -8.69 -4.58
N MET A 154 11.35 -8.39 -5.10
CA MET A 154 10.21 -9.29 -5.09
C MET A 154 10.38 -10.37 -6.16
N THR A 155 10.64 -11.60 -5.74
CA THR A 155 10.87 -12.75 -6.62
C THR A 155 9.62 -13.60 -6.81
N GLU A 156 8.71 -13.56 -5.86
CA GLU A 156 7.47 -14.32 -5.82
C GLU A 156 6.25 -13.38 -5.67
N MET A 157 5.06 -13.90 -5.96
CA MET A 157 3.82 -13.18 -5.71
C MET A 157 3.66 -12.89 -4.22
N PRO A 158 3.20 -11.68 -3.85
CA PRO A 158 2.92 -11.37 -2.44
C PRO A 158 1.77 -12.24 -1.92
N GLY A 159 1.81 -12.54 -0.63
CA GLY A 159 0.74 -13.28 0.06
C GLY A 159 -0.49 -12.43 0.34
N ALA A 160 -0.34 -11.12 0.41
CA ALA A 160 -1.42 -10.14 0.55
C ALA A 160 -1.01 -8.76 0.01
N LEU A 161 -2.00 -7.95 -0.35
CA LEU A 161 -1.84 -6.52 -0.59
C LEU A 161 -2.40 -5.72 0.60
N PHE A 162 -1.67 -4.70 1.01
CA PHE A 162 -2.20 -3.63 1.87
C PHE A 162 -2.40 -2.38 1.01
N ILE A 163 -3.64 -1.92 0.85
CA ILE A 163 -4.00 -0.84 -0.08
C ILE A 163 -4.54 0.36 0.70
N VAL A 164 -4.05 1.54 0.35
CA VAL A 164 -4.64 2.82 0.77
C VAL A 164 -5.48 3.37 -0.37
N ASP A 165 -6.75 3.61 -0.12
CA ASP A 165 -7.74 4.07 -1.10
C ASP A 165 -7.95 3.06 -2.26
N PRO A 166 -8.71 1.99 -2.03
CA PRO A 166 -8.98 0.97 -3.07
C PRO A 166 -9.74 1.54 -4.29
N ARG A 167 -10.44 2.65 -4.14
CA ARG A 167 -11.11 3.31 -5.26
C ARG A 167 -10.11 3.89 -6.26
N LYS A 168 -9.02 4.48 -5.76
CA LYS A 168 -7.92 4.96 -6.60
C LYS A 168 -7.09 3.82 -7.18
N GLU A 169 -6.89 2.77 -6.41
CA GLU A 169 -6.07 1.61 -6.77
C GLU A 169 -6.88 0.46 -7.39
N ARG A 170 -7.89 0.78 -8.21
CA ARG A 170 -8.81 -0.21 -8.80
C ARG A 170 -8.11 -1.29 -9.61
N ILE A 171 -7.05 -0.95 -10.32
CA ILE A 171 -6.31 -1.92 -11.14
C ILE A 171 -5.62 -2.93 -10.22
N ALA A 172 -4.97 -2.47 -9.15
CA ALA A 172 -4.36 -3.34 -8.16
C ALA A 172 -5.37 -4.28 -7.50
N VAL A 173 -6.53 -3.76 -7.10
CA VAL A 173 -7.64 -4.55 -6.54
C VAL A 173 -8.11 -5.62 -7.53
N SER A 174 -8.34 -5.25 -8.78
CA SER A 174 -8.78 -6.17 -9.83
C SER A 174 -7.76 -7.27 -10.10
N GLU A 175 -6.47 -6.95 -10.18
CA GLU A 175 -5.41 -7.94 -10.40
C GLU A 175 -5.25 -8.88 -9.21
N ALA A 176 -5.30 -8.38 -7.97
CA ALA A 176 -5.24 -9.20 -6.78
C ALA A 176 -6.42 -10.18 -6.70
N LYS A 177 -7.62 -9.72 -6.98
CA LYS A 177 -8.82 -10.58 -7.03
C LYS A 177 -8.70 -11.67 -8.11
N LYS A 178 -8.19 -11.33 -9.27
CA LYS A 178 -7.97 -12.28 -10.36
C LYS A 178 -6.99 -13.40 -9.99
N LEU A 179 -6.00 -13.09 -9.15
CA LEU A 179 -4.99 -14.05 -8.69
C LEU A 179 -5.31 -14.64 -7.31
N ASN A 180 -6.49 -14.36 -6.76
CA ASN A 180 -6.90 -14.79 -5.41
C ASN A 180 -5.91 -14.38 -4.30
N ILE A 181 -5.33 -13.21 -4.43
CA ILE A 181 -4.47 -12.62 -3.41
C ILE A 181 -5.34 -11.79 -2.46
N PRO A 182 -5.34 -12.09 -1.14
CA PRO A 182 -6.11 -11.34 -0.17
C PRO A 182 -5.75 -9.86 -0.12
N ILE A 183 -6.76 -9.02 0.08
CA ILE A 183 -6.60 -7.56 0.16
C ILE A 183 -6.99 -7.08 1.54
N VAL A 184 -6.07 -6.40 2.19
CA VAL A 184 -6.28 -5.57 3.38
C VAL A 184 -6.26 -4.11 2.93
N ALA A 185 -7.24 -3.31 3.30
CA ALA A 185 -7.27 -1.92 2.85
C ALA A 185 -7.84 -0.96 3.88
N ILE A 186 -7.32 0.27 3.86
CA ILE A 186 -8.00 1.41 4.49
C ILE A 186 -9.16 1.80 3.57
N VAL A 187 -10.37 1.69 4.08
CA VAL A 187 -11.61 1.92 3.33
C VAL A 187 -12.34 3.12 3.92
N ASP A 188 -12.36 4.20 3.16
CA ASP A 188 -13.08 5.42 3.51
C ASP A 188 -14.56 5.33 3.09
N THR A 189 -15.36 6.29 3.48
CA THR A 189 -16.82 6.30 3.24
C THR A 189 -17.23 6.35 1.76
N ASN A 190 -16.33 6.66 0.84
CA ASN A 190 -16.54 6.69 -0.61
C ASN A 190 -16.13 5.42 -1.36
N CYS A 191 -15.68 4.39 -0.66
CA CYS A 191 -15.20 3.14 -1.23
C CYS A 191 -16.23 2.01 -1.11
N ASP A 192 -16.08 0.97 -1.93
CA ASP A 192 -16.87 -0.26 -1.85
C ASP A 192 -16.14 -1.28 -0.95
N PRO A 193 -16.68 -1.61 0.24
CA PRO A 193 -16.05 -2.56 1.15
C PRO A 193 -16.13 -4.02 0.67
N ASP A 194 -17.06 -4.36 -0.21
CA ASP A 194 -17.27 -5.73 -0.67
C ASP A 194 -16.11 -6.26 -1.51
N GLU A 195 -15.30 -5.35 -2.06
CA GLU A 195 -14.12 -5.71 -2.86
C GLU A 195 -12.90 -6.10 -2.00
N ILE A 196 -12.98 -5.89 -0.69
CA ILE A 196 -11.86 -6.00 0.25
C ILE A 196 -12.09 -7.15 1.22
N ASP A 197 -11.09 -8.00 1.42
CA ASP A 197 -11.15 -9.14 2.33
C ASP A 197 -11.08 -8.72 3.80
N TYR A 198 -10.21 -7.76 4.11
CA TYR A 198 -10.02 -7.21 5.45
C TYR A 198 -10.17 -5.69 5.40
N VAL A 199 -11.38 -5.21 5.67
CA VAL A 199 -11.72 -3.79 5.67
C VAL A 199 -11.23 -3.14 6.95
N ILE A 200 -10.47 -2.06 6.81
CA ILE A 200 -10.13 -1.16 7.92
C ILE A 200 -10.84 0.16 7.66
N PRO A 201 -11.99 0.42 8.31
CA PRO A 201 -12.70 1.67 8.11
C PRO A 201 -11.88 2.85 8.62
N GLY A 202 -11.61 3.82 7.78
CA GLY A 202 -10.78 4.95 8.17
C GLY A 202 -10.55 5.97 7.08
N ASN A 203 -10.06 7.13 7.51
CA ASN A 203 -9.71 8.24 6.66
C ASN A 203 -8.46 7.92 5.82
N ASP A 204 -8.59 7.99 4.51
CA ASP A 204 -7.49 7.77 3.57
C ASP A 204 -6.84 9.07 3.05
N ASP A 205 -7.30 10.22 3.50
CA ASP A 205 -6.81 11.55 3.10
C ASP A 205 -5.88 12.22 4.10
N ALA A 206 -5.88 11.78 5.36
CA ALA A 206 -5.02 12.34 6.40
C ALA A 206 -3.70 11.56 6.51
N ILE A 207 -2.57 12.26 6.35
CA ILE A 207 -1.22 11.66 6.42
C ILE A 207 -1.03 10.90 7.75
N ARG A 208 -1.45 11.47 8.87
CA ARG A 208 -1.33 10.84 10.19
C ARG A 208 -2.16 9.56 10.31
N ALA A 209 -3.37 9.54 9.75
CA ALA A 209 -4.24 8.38 9.77
C ALA A 209 -3.64 7.23 8.94
N VAL A 210 -3.17 7.52 7.74
CA VAL A 210 -2.50 6.55 6.87
C VAL A 210 -1.24 6.02 7.52
N LYS A 211 -0.41 6.88 8.09
CA LYS A 211 0.84 6.48 8.76
C LYS A 211 0.59 5.58 9.96
N LEU A 212 -0.40 5.87 10.78
CA LEU A 212 -0.76 5.07 11.95
C LEU A 212 -1.19 3.65 11.54
N ILE A 213 -2.06 3.54 10.55
CA ILE A 213 -2.58 2.24 10.11
C ILE A 213 -1.51 1.45 9.34
N ALA A 214 -0.78 2.10 8.44
CA ALA A 214 0.34 1.47 7.73
C ALA A 214 1.42 1.00 8.71
N GLY A 215 1.71 1.78 9.76
CA GLY A 215 2.62 1.41 10.84
C GLY A 215 2.16 0.17 11.61
N ALA A 216 0.87 0.03 11.87
CA ALA A 216 0.30 -1.16 12.50
C ALA A 216 0.49 -2.40 11.61
N MET A 217 0.26 -2.27 10.32
CA MET A 217 0.48 -3.37 9.35
C MET A 217 1.96 -3.75 9.25
N ALA A 218 2.85 -2.77 9.24
CA ALA A 218 4.30 -3.00 9.28
C ALA A 218 4.74 -3.73 10.56
N ASN A 219 4.20 -3.33 11.72
CA ASN A 219 4.45 -4.02 12.98
C ASN A 219 4.00 -5.49 12.95
N ALA A 220 2.86 -5.78 12.31
CA ALA A 220 2.39 -7.15 12.12
C ALA A 220 3.39 -8.00 11.29
N CYS A 221 4.04 -7.41 10.30
CA CYS A 221 5.08 -8.07 9.52
C CYS A 221 6.37 -8.34 10.33
N LEU A 222 6.72 -7.44 11.26
CA LEU A 222 7.99 -7.50 12.01
C LEU A 222 8.01 -8.52 13.15
N LEU A 223 6.87 -8.88 13.73
CA LEU A 223 6.79 -9.75 14.91
C LEU A 223 7.39 -11.15 14.71
N TYR A 224 7.69 -11.55 13.47
CA TYR A 224 8.27 -12.86 13.14
C TYR A 224 9.67 -12.77 12.50
N THR A 225 10.20 -11.55 12.32
CA THR A 225 11.54 -11.35 11.76
C THR A 225 12.61 -11.04 12.83
N SER A 226 12.20 -11.01 14.08
CA SER A 226 13.10 -10.77 15.24
C SER A 226 13.38 -12.05 16.03
#